data_ca25867126e64887764fb627dd2ec506
#
_entry.id   ca25867126e64887764fb627dd2ec506
#
_cell.length_a   1.000
_cell.length_b   1.000
_cell.length_c   1.000
_cell.angle_alpha   90.00
_cell.angle_beta   90.00
_cell.angle_gamma   90.00
#
_symmetry.space_group_name_H-M   'P 1'
#
loop_
_entity.id
_entity.type
_entity.pdbx_description
1 polymer ?
#
loop_
_entity_poly.entity_id
_entity_poly.type
_entity_poly.pdbx_seq_one_letter_code
_entity_poly.pdbx_strand_id
1 'polypeptide(L)'
;MRLATWNVNSVNARLETVLAWFEAASPDVAVLQEIKCIDEKFPTEAFERLGYNVAVHGQKTYNGVAMLSKTPMEDIRRGLPGDETDEQARYIEAVVSGPRPVRVIGIYLPNGNPIGTEKFAYKLAWMDRLNRHVRELLPLEEPMVIAGDYNVIPFEQDVEKPQDWLGDALFQPESRAAYRALQNLGLTDAYMAADGAPGAYTFWDYQAGAWQRNNGIRIDHALLSTQAADRLTGVSIHRDMRAWEKPSDHVPL
;
A
#
# COMPACT_ATOMS: atom_id res chain seq x y z
N MET A 1 -5.60 12.18 12.64
CA MET A 1 -4.50 11.79 11.72
C MET A 1 -5.13 11.32 10.42
N ARG A 2 -4.69 11.87 9.30
CA ARG A 2 -5.03 11.41 7.95
C ARG A 2 -3.84 10.61 7.41
N LEU A 3 -4.06 9.33 7.15
CA LEU A 3 -3.05 8.44 6.58
C LEU A 3 -3.43 8.11 5.13
N ALA A 4 -2.45 8.05 4.25
CA ALA A 4 -2.66 7.69 2.85
C ALA A 4 -1.69 6.60 2.40
N THR A 5 -2.09 5.84 1.40
CA THR A 5 -1.21 4.93 0.66
C THR A 5 -1.35 5.18 -0.84
N TRP A 6 -0.24 5.12 -1.57
CA TRP A 6 -0.25 5.32 -3.02
C TRP A 6 0.94 4.63 -3.70
N ASN A 7 0.65 3.71 -4.59
CA ASN A 7 1.64 3.23 -5.55
C ASN A 7 1.85 4.30 -6.62
N VAL A 8 3.01 4.95 -6.60
CA VAL A 8 3.32 6.10 -7.48
C VAL A 8 3.93 5.69 -8.82
N ASN A 9 4.23 4.41 -9.01
CA ASN A 9 4.81 3.87 -10.25
C ASN A 9 5.96 4.74 -10.79
N SER A 10 7.02 4.91 -9.98
CA SER A 10 8.18 5.79 -10.13
C SER A 10 7.93 7.23 -9.64
N VAL A 11 8.46 7.52 -8.45
CA VAL A 11 8.34 8.85 -7.82
C VAL A 11 9.01 9.94 -8.66
N ASN A 12 10.18 9.65 -9.25
CA ASN A 12 10.91 10.63 -10.05
C ASN A 12 10.23 10.93 -11.39
N ALA A 13 9.59 9.94 -12.01
CA ALA A 13 8.87 10.14 -13.27
C ALA A 13 7.59 10.97 -13.10
N ARG A 14 7.03 10.99 -11.88
CA ARG A 14 5.75 11.63 -11.54
C ARG A 14 5.88 12.66 -10.42
N LEU A 15 7.10 13.18 -10.19
CA LEU A 15 7.38 14.01 -9.03
C LEU A 15 6.43 15.21 -8.91
N GLU A 16 6.20 15.92 -10.01
CA GLU A 16 5.30 17.09 -10.02
C GLU A 16 3.88 16.72 -9.63
N THR A 17 3.34 15.63 -10.20
CA THR A 17 1.99 15.13 -9.88
C THR A 17 1.90 14.67 -8.42
N VAL A 18 2.94 13.99 -7.93
CA VAL A 18 2.98 13.51 -6.54
C VAL A 18 3.02 14.70 -5.58
N LEU A 19 3.89 15.68 -5.79
CA LEU A 19 4.00 16.86 -4.94
C LEU A 19 2.71 17.69 -4.96
N ALA A 20 2.09 17.90 -6.13
CA ALA A 20 0.83 18.61 -6.24
C ALA A 20 -0.30 17.92 -5.43
N TRP A 21 -0.32 16.59 -5.43
CA TRP A 21 -1.26 15.86 -4.58
C TRP A 21 -0.95 16.03 -3.08
N PHE A 22 0.32 15.98 -2.68
CA PHE A 22 0.71 16.22 -1.29
C PHE A 22 0.33 17.61 -0.81
N GLU A 23 0.46 18.64 -1.65
CA GLU A 23 0.01 20.01 -1.34
C GLU A 23 -1.51 20.08 -1.18
N ALA A 24 -2.26 19.45 -2.09
CA ALA A 24 -3.72 19.50 -2.10
C ALA A 24 -4.35 18.67 -0.98
N ALA A 25 -3.92 17.40 -0.82
CA ALA A 25 -4.48 16.47 0.15
C ALA A 25 -3.90 16.63 1.54
N SER A 26 -2.63 17.06 1.62
CA SER A 26 -1.89 17.33 2.86
C SER A 26 -2.05 16.23 3.93
N PRO A 27 -1.76 14.94 3.60
CA PRO A 27 -1.88 13.86 4.57
C PRO A 27 -0.93 14.08 5.76
N ASP A 28 -1.27 13.57 6.94
CA ASP A 28 -0.35 13.59 8.08
C ASP A 28 0.75 12.53 7.91
N VAL A 29 0.38 11.38 7.33
CA VAL A 29 1.28 10.28 7.00
C VAL A 29 0.93 9.75 5.61
N ALA A 30 1.94 9.42 4.82
CA ALA A 30 1.74 8.72 3.55
C ALA A 30 2.77 7.60 3.39
N VAL A 31 2.34 6.45 2.87
CA VAL A 31 3.22 5.37 2.43
C VAL A 31 3.14 5.25 0.92
N LEU A 32 4.31 5.27 0.27
CA LEU A 32 4.43 5.20 -1.18
C LEU A 32 5.02 3.86 -1.59
N GLN A 33 4.51 3.29 -2.68
CA GLN A 33 5.01 2.06 -3.27
C GLN A 33 5.53 2.32 -4.68
N GLU A 34 6.36 1.42 -5.18
CA GLU A 34 7.02 1.52 -6.48
C GLU A 34 7.74 2.85 -6.70
N ILE A 35 8.51 3.30 -5.72
CA ILE A 35 9.31 4.53 -5.88
C ILE A 35 10.39 4.39 -6.96
N LYS A 36 10.81 3.16 -7.26
CA LYS A 36 11.71 2.76 -8.37
C LYS A 36 13.04 3.51 -8.40
N CYS A 37 13.56 3.87 -7.25
CA CYS A 37 14.87 4.49 -7.09
C CYS A 37 15.56 3.99 -5.81
N ILE A 38 16.88 4.11 -5.76
CA ILE A 38 17.66 3.90 -4.54
C ILE A 38 17.43 5.08 -3.57
N ASP A 39 17.78 4.90 -2.31
CA ASP A 39 17.54 5.89 -1.24
C ASP A 39 18.12 7.28 -1.60
N GLU A 40 19.35 7.32 -2.13
CA GLU A 40 20.06 8.56 -2.47
C GLU A 40 19.43 9.33 -3.64
N LYS A 41 18.58 8.67 -4.43
CA LYS A 41 17.86 9.26 -5.57
C LYS A 41 16.39 9.56 -5.28
N PHE A 42 15.94 9.27 -4.10
CA PHE A 42 14.62 9.69 -3.66
C PHE A 42 14.61 11.22 -3.49
N PRO A 43 13.59 11.93 -3.95
CA PRO A 43 13.54 13.40 -3.91
C PRO A 43 13.22 13.94 -2.50
N THR A 44 14.00 13.54 -1.50
CA THR A 44 13.80 13.83 -0.07
C THR A 44 13.57 15.31 0.19
N GLU A 45 14.45 16.19 -0.34
CA GLU A 45 14.35 17.64 -0.11
C GLU A 45 13.02 18.22 -0.59
N ALA A 46 12.41 17.67 -1.65
CA ALA A 46 11.15 18.16 -2.16
C ALA A 46 10.02 17.93 -1.15
N PHE A 47 10.01 16.78 -0.48
CA PHE A 47 9.03 16.48 0.56
C PHE A 47 9.33 17.17 1.89
N GLU A 48 10.59 17.33 2.25
CA GLU A 48 11.00 18.11 3.44
C GLU A 48 10.54 19.55 3.34
N ARG A 49 10.60 20.17 2.15
CA ARG A 49 10.04 21.52 1.92
C ARG A 49 8.53 21.61 2.15
N LEU A 50 7.80 20.49 1.99
CA LEU A 50 6.39 20.37 2.33
C LEU A 50 6.15 20.04 3.81
N GLY A 51 7.22 19.93 4.62
CA GLY A 51 7.16 19.68 6.05
C GLY A 51 7.10 18.22 6.45
N TYR A 52 7.52 17.31 5.58
CA TYR A 52 7.54 15.87 5.88
C TYR A 52 8.92 15.40 6.33
N ASN A 53 8.95 14.57 7.38
CA ASN A 53 10.05 13.66 7.65
C ASN A 53 9.96 12.49 6.68
N VAL A 54 11.09 12.01 6.19
CA VAL A 54 11.14 11.01 5.10
C VAL A 54 11.94 9.78 5.56
N ALA A 55 11.38 8.60 5.39
CA ALA A 55 12.07 7.32 5.52
C ALA A 55 11.91 6.54 4.22
N VAL A 56 13.02 6.06 3.68
CA VAL A 56 13.06 5.36 2.39
C VAL A 56 13.66 3.97 2.56
N HIS A 57 13.12 3.02 1.82
CA HIS A 57 13.73 1.73 1.53
C HIS A 57 13.64 1.53 0.02
N GLY A 58 14.67 1.97 -0.67
CA GLY A 58 14.73 2.04 -2.12
C GLY A 58 15.38 0.81 -2.75
N GLN A 59 15.08 0.62 -4.03
CA GLN A 59 15.71 -0.39 -4.87
C GLN A 59 15.86 0.18 -6.28
N LYS A 60 16.98 -0.14 -6.93
CA LYS A 60 17.22 0.34 -8.29
C LYS A 60 16.22 -0.27 -9.26
N THR A 61 15.60 0.58 -10.08
CA THR A 61 14.72 0.22 -11.22
C THR A 61 13.34 -0.34 -10.82
N TYR A 62 13.25 -1.16 -9.78
CA TYR A 62 12.03 -1.85 -9.36
C TYR A 62 11.74 -1.61 -7.89
N ASN A 63 10.51 -1.96 -7.46
CA ASN A 63 10.12 -1.92 -6.05
C ASN A 63 10.37 -0.56 -5.37
N GLY A 64 10.72 -0.61 -4.10
CA GLY A 64 10.97 0.54 -3.25
C GLY A 64 9.71 1.06 -2.61
N VAL A 65 9.82 1.33 -1.31
CA VAL A 65 8.76 1.91 -0.48
C VAL A 65 9.30 3.12 0.27
N ALA A 66 8.44 4.09 0.54
CA ALA A 66 8.80 5.25 1.35
C ALA A 66 7.67 5.58 2.31
N MET A 67 8.02 6.10 3.48
CA MET A 67 7.09 6.65 4.45
C MET A 67 7.40 8.12 4.69
N LEU A 68 6.37 8.95 4.62
CA LEU A 68 6.44 10.38 4.82
C LEU A 68 5.51 10.75 5.97
N SER A 69 6.00 11.55 6.93
CA SER A 69 5.22 11.95 8.10
C SER A 69 5.48 13.38 8.48
N LYS A 70 4.43 14.15 8.81
CA LYS A 70 4.56 15.50 9.37
C LYS A 70 5.13 15.53 10.78
N THR A 71 5.04 14.41 11.49
CA THR A 71 5.62 14.24 12.83
C THR A 71 6.80 13.28 12.79
N PRO A 72 7.68 13.27 13.80
CA PRO A 72 8.80 12.33 13.86
C PRO A 72 8.36 10.87 13.74
N MET A 73 9.23 10.06 13.17
CA MET A 73 9.08 8.62 13.08
C MET A 73 10.16 7.94 13.93
N GLU A 74 9.76 6.97 14.73
CA GLU A 74 10.62 6.19 15.62
C GLU A 74 10.57 4.71 15.21
N ASP A 75 11.55 3.92 15.64
CA ASP A 75 11.65 2.48 15.40
C ASP A 75 11.52 2.10 13.91
N ILE A 76 12.15 2.91 13.04
CA ILE A 76 12.07 2.68 11.58
C ILE A 76 12.73 1.35 11.22
N ARG A 77 11.94 0.46 10.64
CA ARG A 77 12.40 -0.84 10.13
C ARG A 77 12.25 -0.89 8.61
N ARG A 78 13.28 -1.36 7.93
CA ARG A 78 13.31 -1.62 6.49
C ARG A 78 13.44 -3.11 6.25
N GLY A 79 12.62 -3.64 5.33
CA GLY A 79 12.54 -5.07 5.05
C GLY A 79 11.64 -5.83 6.02
N LEU A 80 10.87 -6.78 5.47
CA LEU A 80 9.98 -7.64 6.25
C LEU A 80 10.80 -8.66 7.04
N PRO A 81 10.63 -8.77 8.37
CA PRO A 81 11.34 -9.76 9.18
C PRO A 81 11.09 -11.21 8.74
N GLY A 82 12.01 -12.10 9.12
CA GLY A 82 11.87 -13.55 8.96
C GLY A 82 12.51 -14.16 7.71
N ASP A 83 13.20 -13.34 6.90
CA ASP A 83 14.08 -13.80 5.84
C ASP A 83 15.11 -12.70 5.53
N GLU A 84 16.31 -12.85 6.05
CA GLU A 84 17.40 -11.89 5.86
C GLU A 84 18.02 -11.95 4.44
N THR A 85 17.66 -12.93 3.65
CA THR A 85 18.12 -13.08 2.26
C THR A 85 17.21 -12.38 1.26
N ASP A 86 16.06 -11.90 1.70
CA ASP A 86 15.13 -11.15 0.86
C ASP A 86 15.58 -9.69 0.72
N GLU A 87 16.26 -9.39 -0.37
CA GLU A 87 16.77 -8.04 -0.68
C GLU A 87 15.72 -7.12 -1.31
N GLN A 88 14.48 -7.58 -1.52
CA GLN A 88 13.46 -6.77 -2.19
C GLN A 88 12.91 -5.69 -1.25
N ALA A 89 13.01 -4.44 -1.70
CA ALA A 89 12.53 -3.27 -0.97
C ALA A 89 11.00 -3.14 -1.06
N ARG A 90 10.27 -3.88 -0.21
CA ARG A 90 8.81 -4.01 -0.24
C ARG A 90 8.12 -3.69 1.07
N TYR A 91 8.88 -3.37 2.11
CA TYR A 91 8.36 -3.21 3.46
C TYR A 91 9.08 -2.08 4.19
N ILE A 92 8.31 -1.21 4.81
CA ILE A 92 8.79 -0.19 5.74
C ILE A 92 7.82 -0.05 6.91
N GLU A 93 8.35 0.05 8.13
CA GLU A 93 7.56 0.17 9.36
C GLU A 93 8.14 1.29 10.21
N ALA A 94 7.28 2.06 10.87
CA ALA A 94 7.68 3.03 11.88
C ALA A 94 6.56 3.30 12.86
N VAL A 95 6.91 3.77 14.05
CA VAL A 95 5.97 4.39 14.99
C VAL A 95 5.94 5.89 14.70
N VAL A 96 4.80 6.38 14.24
CA VAL A 96 4.57 7.81 14.00
C VAL A 96 4.20 8.47 15.30
N SER A 97 5.04 9.42 15.72
CA SER A 97 4.90 10.14 17.00
C SER A 97 3.71 11.10 16.98
N GLY A 98 3.15 11.35 18.16
CA GLY A 98 2.06 12.29 18.35
C GLY A 98 1.36 12.08 19.70
N PRO A 99 0.29 12.82 20.01
CA PRO A 99 -0.48 12.63 21.24
C PRO A 99 -1.06 11.21 21.38
N ARG A 100 -1.20 10.51 20.28
CA ARG A 100 -1.62 9.11 20.18
C ARG A 100 -0.78 8.44 19.09
N PRO A 101 0.38 7.89 19.45
CA PRO A 101 1.27 7.23 18.48
C PRO A 101 0.53 6.13 17.70
N VAL A 102 0.96 5.91 16.47
CA VAL A 102 0.40 4.88 15.59
C VAL A 102 1.55 4.15 14.91
N ARG A 103 1.56 2.84 14.98
CA ARG A 103 2.46 2.00 14.18
C ARG A 103 1.93 1.97 12.75
N VAL A 104 2.74 2.41 11.82
CA VAL A 104 2.40 2.41 10.39
C VAL A 104 3.33 1.45 9.68
N ILE A 105 2.74 0.56 8.91
CA ILE A 105 3.43 -0.42 8.08
C ILE A 105 3.05 -0.15 6.63
N GLY A 106 4.05 0.22 5.83
CA GLY A 106 3.91 0.41 4.39
C GLY A 106 4.39 -0.81 3.63
N ILE A 107 3.55 -1.39 2.78
CA ILE A 107 3.88 -2.59 2.02
C ILE A 107 3.69 -2.41 0.51
N TYR A 108 4.55 -3.08 -0.24
CA TYR A 108 4.39 -3.38 -1.66
C TYR A 108 4.44 -4.90 -1.86
N LEU A 109 3.30 -5.55 -1.73
CA LEU A 109 3.19 -7.00 -1.79
C LEU A 109 3.55 -7.51 -3.19
N PRO A 110 4.31 -8.62 -3.31
CA PRO A 110 4.67 -9.17 -4.62
C PRO A 110 3.45 -9.41 -5.51
N ASN A 111 3.56 -9.04 -6.80
CA ASN A 111 2.49 -9.26 -7.78
C ASN A 111 2.19 -10.77 -7.94
N GLY A 112 3.24 -11.59 -8.14
CA GLY A 112 3.12 -13.05 -8.20
C GLY A 112 2.86 -13.62 -9.58
N ASN A 113 2.67 -12.80 -10.61
CA ASN A 113 2.47 -13.29 -11.98
C ASN A 113 3.77 -13.65 -12.69
N PRO A 114 3.77 -14.62 -13.60
CA PRO A 114 2.66 -15.54 -13.90
C PRO A 114 2.48 -16.60 -12.79
N ILE A 115 1.24 -17.08 -12.63
CA ILE A 115 0.95 -18.23 -11.74
C ILE A 115 1.69 -19.46 -12.21
N GLY A 116 1.92 -20.41 -11.29
CA GLY A 116 2.68 -21.63 -11.60
C GLY A 116 4.19 -21.44 -11.70
N THR A 117 4.72 -20.27 -11.33
CA THR A 117 6.15 -19.96 -11.27
C THR A 117 6.61 -19.69 -9.84
N GLU A 118 7.93 -19.59 -9.67
CA GLU A 118 8.55 -19.16 -8.39
C GLU A 118 8.04 -17.79 -7.89
N LYS A 119 7.59 -16.91 -8.78
CA LYS A 119 7.04 -15.62 -8.42
C LYS A 119 5.76 -15.74 -7.59
N PHE A 120 4.90 -16.68 -7.95
CA PHE A 120 3.68 -16.93 -7.17
C PHE A 120 3.99 -17.58 -5.83
N ALA A 121 4.93 -18.52 -5.80
CA ALA A 121 5.39 -19.13 -4.55
C ALA A 121 6.02 -18.09 -3.62
N TYR A 122 6.85 -17.18 -4.15
CA TYR A 122 7.43 -16.07 -3.41
C TYR A 122 6.34 -15.14 -2.83
N LYS A 123 5.32 -14.79 -3.61
CA LYS A 123 4.18 -14.00 -3.14
C LYS A 123 3.51 -14.63 -1.92
N LEU A 124 3.17 -15.92 -2.00
CA LEU A 124 2.49 -16.61 -0.90
C LEU A 124 3.38 -16.74 0.34
N ALA A 125 4.66 -17.04 0.15
CA ALA A 125 5.64 -17.09 1.24
C ALA A 125 5.82 -15.71 1.91
N TRP A 126 5.83 -14.64 1.12
CA TRP A 126 5.91 -13.27 1.63
C TRP A 126 4.68 -12.91 2.46
N MET A 127 3.48 -13.29 2.00
CA MET A 127 2.22 -13.07 2.73
C MET A 127 2.17 -13.87 4.04
N ASP A 128 2.66 -15.11 4.05
CA ASP A 128 2.77 -15.90 5.28
C ASP A 128 3.75 -15.26 6.28
N ARG A 129 4.88 -14.75 5.79
CA ARG A 129 5.86 -14.03 6.59
C ARG A 129 5.28 -12.75 7.19
N LEU A 130 4.51 -11.97 6.40
CA LEU A 130 3.78 -10.81 6.89
C LEU A 130 2.76 -11.20 7.98
N ASN A 131 2.01 -12.28 7.78
CA ASN A 131 1.05 -12.78 8.76
C ASN A 131 1.71 -13.13 10.10
N ARG A 132 2.87 -13.80 10.05
CA ARG A 132 3.65 -14.14 11.25
C ARG A 132 4.14 -12.89 11.98
N HIS A 133 4.70 -11.92 11.25
CA HIS A 133 5.18 -10.67 11.85
C HIS A 133 4.04 -9.86 12.49
N VAL A 134 2.92 -9.72 11.79
CA VAL A 134 1.73 -9.03 12.34
C VAL A 134 1.22 -9.71 13.62
N ARG A 135 1.24 -11.04 13.66
CA ARG A 135 0.86 -11.81 14.84
C ARG A 135 1.76 -11.53 16.05
N GLU A 136 3.02 -11.21 15.82
CA GLU A 136 3.97 -10.81 16.87
C GLU A 136 3.73 -9.37 17.36
N LEU A 137 3.21 -8.49 16.50
CA LEU A 137 2.92 -7.09 16.84
C LEU A 137 1.58 -6.90 17.57
N LEU A 138 0.57 -7.70 17.26
CA LEU A 138 -0.78 -7.53 17.84
C LEU A 138 -0.82 -7.57 19.37
N PRO A 139 -0.03 -8.42 20.09
CA PRO A 139 0.03 -8.42 21.55
C PRO A 139 0.55 -7.12 22.18
N LEU A 140 1.16 -6.22 21.40
CA LEU A 140 1.58 -4.90 21.88
C LEU A 140 0.39 -3.97 22.11
N GLU A 141 -0.79 -4.32 21.61
CA GLU A 141 -2.04 -3.54 21.72
C GLU A 141 -1.93 -2.10 21.20
N GLU A 142 -0.99 -1.85 20.29
CA GLU A 142 -0.80 -0.55 19.68
C GLU A 142 -1.83 -0.31 18.56
N PRO A 143 -2.26 0.95 18.35
CA PRO A 143 -2.93 1.31 17.11
C PRO A 143 -1.98 1.06 15.94
N MET A 144 -2.37 0.15 15.04
CA MET A 144 -1.53 -0.26 13.92
C MET A 144 -2.32 -0.17 12.62
N VAL A 145 -1.66 0.35 11.57
CA VAL A 145 -2.18 0.43 10.22
C VAL A 145 -1.20 -0.24 9.27
N ILE A 146 -1.66 -1.21 8.51
CA ILE A 146 -0.90 -1.85 7.42
C ILE A 146 -1.50 -1.36 6.12
N ALA A 147 -0.83 -0.43 5.44
CA ALA A 147 -1.32 0.19 4.23
C ALA A 147 -0.36 -0.04 3.06
N GLY A 148 -0.90 -0.18 1.86
CA GLY A 148 -0.06 -0.38 0.68
C GLY A 148 -0.80 -0.98 -0.50
N ASP A 149 -0.02 -1.29 -1.53
CA ASP A 149 -0.41 -2.13 -2.64
C ASP A 149 -0.25 -3.60 -2.24
N TYR A 150 -1.37 -4.26 -2.03
CA TYR A 150 -1.43 -5.67 -1.64
C TYR A 150 -1.37 -6.63 -2.82
N ASN A 151 -1.53 -6.11 -4.04
CA ASN A 151 -1.62 -6.96 -5.23
C ASN A 151 -2.61 -8.15 -5.04
N VAL A 152 -3.71 -7.92 -4.32
CA VAL A 152 -4.78 -8.88 -4.09
C VAL A 152 -6.12 -8.21 -4.33
N ILE A 153 -6.98 -8.86 -5.11
CA ILE A 153 -8.40 -8.55 -5.29
C ILE A 153 -9.18 -9.43 -4.29
N PRO A 154 -9.62 -8.90 -3.13
CA PRO A 154 -10.18 -9.74 -2.07
C PRO A 154 -11.53 -10.34 -2.41
N PHE A 155 -12.41 -9.55 -3.06
CA PHE A 155 -13.80 -9.92 -3.33
C PHE A 155 -14.17 -9.65 -4.79
N GLU A 156 -15.22 -10.28 -5.30
CA GLU A 156 -15.70 -10.08 -6.65
C GLU A 156 -16.17 -8.64 -6.91
N GLN A 157 -16.66 -7.96 -5.88
CA GLN A 157 -17.04 -6.54 -5.97
C GLN A 157 -15.86 -5.57 -6.13
N ASP A 158 -14.64 -6.05 -5.90
CA ASP A 158 -13.39 -5.27 -6.01
C ASP A 158 -12.81 -5.29 -7.43
N VAL A 159 -13.51 -5.84 -8.39
CA VAL A 159 -13.11 -5.93 -9.79
C VAL A 159 -14.30 -5.76 -10.72
N GLU A 160 -14.12 -4.99 -11.80
CA GLU A 160 -15.19 -4.74 -12.78
C GLU A 160 -15.60 -6.00 -13.56
N LYS A 161 -14.61 -6.84 -13.93
CA LYS A 161 -14.80 -8.05 -14.72
C LYS A 161 -14.07 -9.23 -14.10
N PRO A 162 -14.64 -9.92 -13.10
CA PRO A 162 -13.98 -11.02 -12.40
C PRO A 162 -13.46 -12.13 -13.33
N GLN A 163 -14.16 -12.42 -14.42
CA GLN A 163 -13.77 -13.45 -15.38
C GLN A 163 -12.42 -13.20 -16.07
N ASP A 164 -12.03 -11.94 -16.20
CA ASP A 164 -10.76 -11.57 -16.85
C ASP A 164 -9.55 -11.83 -15.93
N TRP A 165 -9.81 -12.04 -14.64
CA TRP A 165 -8.77 -12.20 -13.59
C TRP A 165 -8.64 -13.62 -13.05
N LEU A 166 -9.43 -14.60 -13.54
CA LEU A 166 -9.40 -15.98 -13.05
C LEU A 166 -8.04 -16.67 -13.19
N GLY A 167 -7.22 -16.25 -14.16
CA GLY A 167 -5.86 -16.75 -14.38
C GLY A 167 -4.76 -15.89 -13.76
N ASP A 168 -5.11 -14.83 -13.05
CA ASP A 168 -4.18 -13.85 -12.51
C ASP A 168 -3.85 -14.11 -11.04
N ALA A 169 -2.58 -13.90 -10.65
CA ALA A 169 -2.11 -14.10 -9.27
C ALA A 169 -2.85 -13.24 -8.24
N LEU A 170 -3.36 -12.06 -8.64
CA LEU A 170 -4.09 -11.15 -7.77
C LEU A 170 -5.45 -11.71 -7.32
N PHE A 171 -6.03 -12.60 -8.14
CA PHE A 171 -7.38 -13.13 -7.91
C PHE A 171 -7.40 -14.63 -7.58
N GLN A 172 -6.22 -15.28 -7.50
CA GLN A 172 -6.14 -16.70 -7.14
C GLN A 172 -6.75 -16.96 -5.76
N PRO A 173 -7.41 -18.11 -5.56
CA PRO A 173 -7.96 -18.51 -4.26
C PRO A 173 -6.93 -18.46 -3.13
N GLU A 174 -5.68 -18.83 -3.41
CA GLU A 174 -4.57 -18.81 -2.44
C GLU A 174 -4.21 -17.39 -2.01
N SER A 175 -4.13 -16.45 -2.94
CA SER A 175 -3.87 -15.03 -2.64
C SER A 175 -4.99 -14.43 -1.79
N ARG A 176 -6.24 -14.72 -2.15
CA ARG A 176 -7.43 -14.29 -1.41
C ARG A 176 -7.51 -14.94 -0.02
N ALA A 177 -7.12 -16.22 0.09
CA ALA A 177 -7.06 -16.92 1.37
C ALA A 177 -5.99 -16.32 2.28
N ALA A 178 -4.82 -16.00 1.75
CA ALA A 178 -3.74 -15.34 2.51
C ALA A 178 -4.15 -13.94 3.00
N TYR A 179 -4.87 -13.16 2.18
CA TYR A 179 -5.43 -11.88 2.61
C TYR A 179 -6.47 -12.06 3.74
N ARG A 180 -7.39 -13.00 3.60
CA ARG A 180 -8.34 -13.34 4.68
C ARG A 180 -7.66 -13.83 5.95
N ALA A 181 -6.52 -14.52 5.83
CA ALA A 181 -5.76 -14.94 7.00
C ALA A 181 -5.23 -13.74 7.81
N LEU A 182 -4.83 -12.64 7.15
CA LEU A 182 -4.49 -11.39 7.84
C LEU A 182 -5.71 -10.79 8.55
N GLN A 183 -6.86 -10.71 7.86
CA GLN A 183 -8.10 -10.21 8.48
C GLN A 183 -8.52 -11.07 9.68
N ASN A 184 -8.36 -12.40 9.61
CA ASN A 184 -8.69 -13.33 10.68
C ASN A 184 -7.80 -13.19 11.93
N LEU A 185 -6.70 -12.42 11.86
CA LEU A 185 -5.94 -11.99 13.05
C LEU A 185 -6.67 -10.91 13.87
N GLY A 186 -7.80 -10.41 13.38
CA GLY A 186 -8.56 -9.31 13.97
C GLY A 186 -8.31 -7.96 13.27
N LEU A 187 -7.74 -7.98 12.07
CA LEU A 187 -7.54 -6.76 11.28
C LEU A 187 -8.80 -6.39 10.49
N THR A 188 -9.12 -5.10 10.49
CA THR A 188 -10.27 -4.53 9.80
C THR A 188 -9.83 -3.85 8.50
N ASP A 189 -10.43 -4.20 7.36
CA ASP A 189 -10.26 -3.44 6.10
C ASP A 189 -10.97 -2.09 6.27
N ALA A 190 -10.18 -1.01 6.21
CA ALA A 190 -10.66 0.34 6.47
C ALA A 190 -11.76 0.77 5.49
N TYR A 191 -11.61 0.46 4.20
CA TYR A 191 -12.60 0.80 3.18
C TYR A 191 -13.91 0.05 3.42
N MET A 192 -13.85 -1.25 3.66
CA MET A 192 -15.04 -2.07 3.91
C MET A 192 -15.78 -1.65 5.18
N ALA A 193 -15.06 -1.19 6.20
CA ALA A 193 -15.66 -0.72 7.46
C ALA A 193 -16.28 0.68 7.33
N ALA A 194 -15.74 1.55 6.47
CA ALA A 194 -16.20 2.94 6.34
C ALA A 194 -17.32 3.12 5.32
N ASP A 195 -17.28 2.42 4.19
CA ASP A 195 -18.21 2.56 3.06
C ASP A 195 -18.57 1.19 2.47
N GLY A 196 -17.55 0.46 1.99
CA GLY A 196 -17.70 -0.88 1.41
C GLY A 196 -18.49 -0.94 0.11
N ALA A 197 -18.74 0.20 -0.54
CA ALA A 197 -19.47 0.25 -1.80
C ALA A 197 -18.71 -0.48 -2.92
N PRO A 198 -19.39 -1.29 -3.75
CA PRO A 198 -18.76 -1.94 -4.90
C PRO A 198 -18.32 -0.91 -5.95
N GLY A 199 -17.31 -1.27 -6.76
CA GLY A 199 -16.82 -0.41 -7.84
C GLY A 199 -15.86 0.70 -7.40
N ALA A 200 -15.38 0.66 -6.17
CA ALA A 200 -14.37 1.57 -5.65
C ALA A 200 -12.97 1.05 -5.96
N TYR A 201 -12.52 1.30 -7.16
CA TYR A 201 -11.23 0.81 -7.64
C TYR A 201 -10.10 1.77 -7.28
N THR A 202 -8.88 1.20 -7.12
CA THR A 202 -7.65 1.94 -6.85
C THR A 202 -6.64 1.84 -7.99
N PHE A 203 -6.85 0.93 -8.93
CA PHE A 203 -5.97 0.66 -10.07
C PHE A 203 -6.75 0.52 -11.38
N TRP A 204 -6.19 1.08 -12.46
CA TRP A 204 -6.62 0.90 -13.86
C TRP A 204 -5.40 0.81 -14.76
N ASP A 205 -5.25 -0.31 -15.47
CA ASP A 205 -4.17 -0.49 -16.44
C ASP A 205 -4.10 0.70 -17.42
N TYR A 206 -2.91 1.01 -17.91
CA TYR A 206 -2.72 2.02 -18.96
C TYR A 206 -3.26 1.55 -20.31
N GLN A 207 -3.33 0.23 -20.50
CA GLN A 207 -3.69 -0.39 -21.77
C GLN A 207 -5.21 -0.52 -21.95
N ALA A 208 -5.58 -0.81 -23.20
CA ALA A 208 -6.93 -1.17 -23.60
C ALA A 208 -8.01 -0.17 -23.15
N GLY A 209 -7.67 1.08 -22.85
CA GLY A 209 -8.63 2.09 -22.38
C GLY A 209 -9.33 1.70 -21.07
N ALA A 210 -8.63 1.03 -20.17
CA ALA A 210 -9.20 0.54 -18.90
C ALA A 210 -9.80 1.68 -18.08
N TRP A 211 -9.12 2.81 -17.97
CA TRP A 211 -9.63 4.00 -17.28
C TRP A 211 -10.94 4.51 -17.88
N GLN A 212 -10.97 4.73 -19.19
CA GLN A 212 -12.14 5.27 -19.90
C GLN A 212 -13.37 4.35 -19.80
N ARG A 213 -13.13 3.03 -19.72
CA ARG A 213 -14.19 2.03 -19.56
C ARG A 213 -14.49 1.69 -18.10
N ASN A 214 -13.81 2.35 -17.17
CA ASN A 214 -13.86 2.04 -15.73
C ASN A 214 -13.57 0.56 -15.41
N ASN A 215 -12.73 -0.10 -16.24
CA ASN A 215 -12.31 -1.48 -15.99
C ASN A 215 -11.18 -1.49 -14.96
N GLY A 216 -11.54 -1.31 -13.71
CA GLY A 216 -10.62 -1.17 -12.58
C GLY A 216 -10.69 -2.32 -11.58
N ILE A 217 -9.75 -2.29 -10.64
CA ILE A 217 -9.66 -3.22 -9.51
C ILE A 217 -9.26 -2.46 -8.24
N ARG A 218 -9.66 -2.98 -7.08
CA ARG A 218 -9.21 -2.48 -5.77
C ARG A 218 -8.14 -3.43 -5.22
N ILE A 219 -6.89 -2.98 -5.19
CA ILE A 219 -5.73 -3.75 -4.74
C ILE A 219 -4.85 -2.99 -3.74
N ASP A 220 -5.14 -1.71 -3.54
CA ASP A 220 -4.55 -0.93 -2.46
C ASP A 220 -5.50 -0.97 -1.26
N HIS A 221 -4.98 -1.34 -0.10
CA HIS A 221 -5.77 -1.57 1.10
C HIS A 221 -5.09 -0.95 2.33
N ALA A 222 -5.90 -0.68 3.34
CA ALA A 222 -5.45 -0.35 4.70
C ALA A 222 -6.12 -1.30 5.69
N LEU A 223 -5.34 -2.17 6.31
CA LEU A 223 -5.79 -3.06 7.37
C LEU A 223 -5.45 -2.46 8.74
N LEU A 224 -6.42 -2.39 9.62
CA LEU A 224 -6.36 -1.72 10.91
C LEU A 224 -6.38 -2.73 12.05
N SER A 225 -5.50 -2.56 13.07
CA SER A 225 -5.72 -3.21 14.36
C SER A 225 -7.01 -2.72 15.00
N THR A 226 -7.53 -3.43 16.00
CA THR A 226 -8.76 -3.05 16.73
C THR A 226 -8.64 -1.61 17.26
N GLN A 227 -7.49 -1.27 17.87
CA GLN A 227 -7.23 0.05 18.43
C GLN A 227 -7.19 1.16 17.36
N ALA A 228 -6.78 0.84 16.13
CA ALA A 228 -6.83 1.77 15.01
C ALA A 228 -8.25 1.85 14.40
N ALA A 229 -8.94 0.72 14.29
CA ALA A 229 -10.30 0.64 13.77
C ALA A 229 -11.29 1.46 14.60
N ASP A 230 -11.16 1.45 15.93
CA ASP A 230 -11.96 2.29 16.85
C ASP A 230 -11.82 3.80 16.59
N ARG A 231 -10.77 4.20 15.85
CA ARG A 231 -10.48 5.60 15.51
C ARG A 231 -10.78 5.95 14.07
N LEU A 232 -11.27 4.99 13.30
CA LEU A 232 -11.61 5.22 11.90
C LEU A 232 -12.80 6.16 11.78
N THR A 233 -12.61 7.27 11.06
CA THR A 233 -13.66 8.27 10.82
C THR A 233 -14.16 8.28 9.37
N GLY A 234 -13.43 7.68 8.46
CA GLY A 234 -13.78 7.59 7.05
C GLY A 234 -12.61 7.20 6.19
N VAL A 235 -12.90 6.82 4.96
CA VAL A 235 -11.93 6.49 3.91
C VAL A 235 -12.35 7.17 2.61
N SER A 236 -11.39 7.60 1.82
CA SER A 236 -11.64 8.16 0.49
C SER A 236 -10.61 7.63 -0.52
N ILE A 237 -11.09 7.33 -1.72
CA ILE A 237 -10.25 6.98 -2.87
C ILE A 237 -10.18 8.20 -3.77
N HIS A 238 -8.98 8.73 -4.02
CA HIS A 238 -8.77 9.93 -4.83
C HIS A 238 -8.77 9.58 -6.32
N ARG A 239 -9.88 9.02 -6.79
CA ARG A 239 -10.07 8.48 -8.14
C ARG A 239 -9.68 9.47 -9.24
N ASP A 240 -9.98 10.76 -9.06
CA ASP A 240 -9.74 11.80 -10.07
C ASP A 240 -8.25 11.99 -10.41
N MET A 241 -7.35 11.55 -9.52
CA MET A 241 -5.91 11.54 -9.77
C MET A 241 -5.53 10.73 -11.01
N ARG A 242 -6.32 9.71 -11.37
CA ARG A 242 -6.08 8.91 -12.58
C ARG A 242 -6.26 9.70 -13.88
N ALA A 243 -6.94 10.86 -13.83
CA ALA A 243 -7.13 11.77 -14.97
C ALA A 243 -6.11 12.93 -14.99
N TRP A 244 -5.21 13.03 -14.03
CA TRP A 244 -4.19 14.08 -13.99
C TRP A 244 -3.09 13.84 -15.03
N GLU A 245 -2.21 14.84 -15.23
CA GLU A 245 -1.06 14.71 -16.14
C GLU A 245 -0.07 13.66 -15.60
N LYS A 246 0.42 12.79 -16.49
CA LYS A 246 1.34 11.67 -16.16
C LYS A 246 0.91 10.85 -14.93
N PRO A 247 -0.34 10.37 -14.87
CA PRO A 247 -0.84 9.72 -13.67
C PRO A 247 -0.13 8.39 -13.41
N SER A 248 -0.14 7.93 -12.18
CA SER A 248 0.07 6.51 -11.87
C SER A 248 -1.12 5.70 -12.38
N ASP A 249 -0.93 4.40 -12.59
CA ASP A 249 -2.02 3.44 -12.81
C ASP A 249 -2.83 3.18 -11.52
N HIS A 250 -2.26 3.53 -10.36
CA HIS A 250 -2.95 3.58 -9.07
C HIS A 250 -3.34 5.01 -8.69
N VAL A 251 -4.31 5.11 -7.78
CA VAL A 251 -4.71 6.37 -7.12
C VAL A 251 -4.57 6.27 -5.61
N PRO A 252 -4.40 7.40 -4.90
CA PRO A 252 -4.30 7.41 -3.45
C PRO A 252 -5.58 6.91 -2.75
N LEU A 253 -5.38 6.12 -1.69
CA LEU A 253 -6.38 5.72 -0.72
C LEU A 253 -6.09 6.41 0.61
#